data_8e36eb74229693188822ee49654fd2f2
#
_entry.id   8e36eb74229693188822ee49654fd2f2
#
_cell.length_a   1.000
_cell.length_b   1.000
_cell.length_c   1.000
_cell.angle_alpha   90.00
_cell.angle_beta   90.00
_cell.angle_gamma   90.00
#
_symmetry.space_group_name_H-M   'P 1'
#
loop_
_entity.id
_entity.type
_entity.pdbx_description
1 polymer ?
#
loop_
_entity_poly.entity_id
_entity_poly.type
_entity_poly.pdbx_seq_one_letter_code
_entity_poly.pdbx_strand_id
1 'polypeptide(L)'
;MLGALIMDYDNATHDNGEWDDILGDWFMEYNSEASRMGQFFTPVSLCNLMAQMTAEDRPNSVVNDCSAGSSRNLIAHARLHPQNRFNYTYVAQDLDRRCILMSVLNFVMFGMKGVVIYMNTLSMQVYFGFRIYLPETGLGVLKLSEQECLSYLTTKNDEEPKQSTGQQSLF
;
A
#
# COMPACT_ATOMS: atom_id res chain seq x y z
N MET A 1 20.38 -10.88 5.16
CA MET A 1 18.92 -10.74 5.28
C MET A 1 18.36 -9.64 4.38
N LEU A 2 18.78 -8.37 4.49
CA LEU A 2 18.28 -7.30 3.61
C LEU A 2 18.59 -7.55 2.12
N GLY A 3 19.80 -8.03 1.80
CA GLY A 3 20.18 -8.35 0.42
C GLY A 3 19.35 -9.46 -0.21
N ALA A 4 18.98 -10.49 0.57
CA ALA A 4 18.09 -11.55 0.09
C ALA A 4 16.70 -11.00 -0.21
N LEU A 5 16.14 -10.17 0.68
CA LEU A 5 14.85 -9.53 0.48
C LEU A 5 14.82 -8.66 -0.79
N ILE A 6 15.87 -7.87 -1.04
CA ILE A 6 15.97 -7.05 -2.24
C ILE A 6 16.03 -7.95 -3.50
N MET A 7 16.78 -9.04 -3.47
CA MET A 7 16.83 -9.98 -4.59
C MET A 7 15.49 -10.68 -4.83
N ASP A 8 14.76 -11.04 -3.76
CA ASP A 8 13.45 -11.67 -3.85
C ASP A 8 12.44 -10.70 -4.49
N TYR A 9 12.46 -9.41 -4.10
CA TYR A 9 11.62 -8.38 -4.74
C TYR A 9 12.03 -8.12 -6.20
N ASP A 10 13.33 -8.11 -6.50
CA ASP A 10 13.82 -7.92 -7.87
C ASP A 10 13.36 -9.06 -8.78
N ASN A 11 13.48 -10.30 -8.31
CA ASN A 11 12.99 -11.48 -9.01
C ASN A 11 11.45 -11.43 -9.19
N ALA A 12 10.70 -11.08 -8.13
CA ALA A 12 9.24 -10.96 -8.19
C ALA A 12 8.75 -9.86 -9.16
N THR A 13 9.57 -8.85 -9.43
CA THR A 13 9.19 -7.73 -10.31
C THR A 13 9.72 -7.85 -11.73
N HIS A 14 10.85 -8.55 -11.96
CA HIS A 14 11.53 -8.57 -13.27
C HIS A 14 11.32 -9.86 -14.06
N ASP A 15 11.30 -11.03 -13.41
CA ASP A 15 11.42 -12.29 -14.15
C ASP A 15 10.13 -12.81 -14.80
N ASN A 16 8.92 -12.46 -14.31
CA ASN A 16 7.67 -12.91 -14.94
C ASN A 16 6.51 -11.92 -14.80
N GLY A 17 6.71 -10.72 -14.26
CA GLY A 17 5.62 -9.79 -13.96
C GLY A 17 4.67 -10.30 -12.86
N GLU A 18 5.06 -11.31 -12.12
CA GLU A 18 4.35 -11.79 -10.95
C GLU A 18 4.81 -10.98 -9.73
N TRP A 19 4.04 -9.97 -9.42
CA TRP A 19 4.27 -9.18 -8.21
C TRP A 19 3.69 -9.93 -7.02
N ASP A 20 4.55 -10.62 -6.29
CA ASP A 20 4.17 -11.36 -5.12
C ASP A 20 4.41 -10.53 -3.85
N ASP A 21 3.50 -10.67 -2.89
CA ASP A 21 3.62 -10.04 -1.58
C ASP A 21 4.54 -10.87 -0.66
N ILE A 22 5.84 -10.77 -0.90
CA ILE A 22 6.87 -11.52 -0.17
C ILE A 22 6.82 -11.25 1.33
N LEU A 23 6.60 -9.98 1.73
CA LEU A 23 6.52 -9.62 3.15
C LEU A 23 5.29 -10.22 3.82
N GLY A 24 4.16 -10.21 3.13
CA GLY A 24 2.94 -10.83 3.64
C GLY A 24 3.05 -12.34 3.77
N ASP A 25 3.71 -13.01 2.83
CA ASP A 25 3.95 -14.45 2.91
C ASP A 25 4.88 -14.80 4.06
N TRP A 26 5.99 -14.07 4.23
CA TRP A 26 6.85 -14.25 5.39
C TRP A 26 6.12 -13.98 6.71
N PHE A 27 5.31 -12.93 6.77
CA PHE A 27 4.52 -12.64 7.96
C PHE A 27 3.57 -13.78 8.30
N MET A 28 2.90 -14.36 7.32
CA MET A 28 1.98 -15.49 7.54
C MET A 28 2.71 -16.76 7.93
N GLU A 29 3.90 -17.00 7.39
CA GLU A 29 4.69 -18.21 7.69
C GLU A 29 5.30 -18.17 9.10
N TYR A 30 5.87 -17.02 9.49
CA TYR A 30 6.65 -16.90 10.73
C TYR A 30 5.88 -16.30 11.91
N ASN A 31 4.68 -15.75 11.69
CA ASN A 31 3.90 -15.15 12.77
C ASN A 31 2.82 -16.10 13.31
N SER A 32 3.22 -16.95 14.24
CA SER A 32 2.28 -17.87 14.92
C SER A 32 1.16 -17.15 15.72
N GLU A 33 1.34 -15.87 16.06
CA GLU A 33 0.33 -15.06 16.74
C GLU A 33 -0.77 -14.58 15.77
N ALA A 34 -0.46 -14.39 14.49
CA ALA A 34 -1.45 -13.98 13.50
C ALA A 34 -2.60 -14.97 13.40
N SER A 35 -2.29 -16.26 13.38
CA SER A 35 -3.32 -17.32 13.35
C SER A 35 -4.14 -17.40 14.64
N ARG A 36 -3.56 -17.07 15.81
CA ARG A 36 -4.30 -17.01 17.09
C ARG A 36 -5.25 -15.83 17.15
N MET A 37 -4.91 -14.73 16.48
CA MET A 37 -5.74 -13.52 16.40
C MET A 37 -6.76 -13.57 15.26
N GLY A 38 -6.80 -14.66 14.47
CA GLY A 38 -7.69 -14.79 13.32
C GLY A 38 -7.29 -13.89 12.15
N GLN A 39 -6.05 -13.43 12.11
CA GLN A 39 -5.53 -12.57 11.04
C GLN A 39 -4.98 -13.47 9.92
N PHE A 40 -5.72 -13.55 8.82
CA PHE A 40 -5.34 -14.30 7.64
C PHE A 40 -5.32 -13.35 6.43
N PHE A 41 -4.19 -13.31 5.73
CA PHE A 41 -4.13 -12.56 4.49
C PHE A 41 -4.85 -13.29 3.36
N THR A 42 -5.52 -12.53 2.51
CA THR A 42 -6.23 -13.07 1.35
C THR A 42 -5.24 -13.80 0.43
N PRO A 43 -5.53 -15.03 0.00
CA PRO A 43 -4.68 -15.74 -0.96
C PRO A 43 -4.45 -14.94 -2.23
N VAL A 44 -3.22 -14.98 -2.78
CA VAL A 44 -2.84 -14.21 -3.98
C VAL A 44 -3.77 -14.46 -5.16
N SER A 45 -4.17 -15.72 -5.38
CA SER A 45 -5.12 -16.09 -6.44
C SER A 45 -6.47 -15.40 -6.32
N LEU A 46 -6.95 -15.23 -5.08
CA LEU A 46 -8.20 -14.52 -4.80
C LEU A 46 -8.04 -13.01 -4.99
N CYS A 47 -6.91 -12.44 -4.55
CA CYS A 47 -6.60 -11.02 -4.78
C CYS A 47 -6.57 -10.72 -6.29
N ASN A 48 -5.93 -11.59 -7.08
CA ASN A 48 -5.88 -11.46 -8.53
C ASN A 48 -7.28 -11.53 -9.18
N LEU A 49 -8.11 -12.45 -8.72
CA LEU A 49 -9.49 -12.56 -9.19
C LEU A 49 -10.29 -11.28 -8.85
N MET A 50 -10.21 -10.83 -7.60
CA MET A 50 -10.90 -9.60 -7.16
C MET A 50 -10.43 -8.39 -7.96
N ALA A 51 -9.11 -8.26 -8.17
CA ALA A 51 -8.56 -7.20 -8.99
C ALA A 51 -9.12 -7.24 -10.42
N GLN A 52 -9.16 -8.40 -11.06
CA GLN A 52 -9.74 -8.56 -12.40
C GLN A 52 -11.23 -8.21 -12.47
N MET A 53 -11.99 -8.55 -11.43
CA MET A 53 -13.44 -8.26 -11.39
C MET A 53 -13.75 -6.78 -11.14
N THR A 54 -12.85 -6.06 -10.46
CA THR A 54 -13.06 -4.65 -10.06
C THR A 54 -12.23 -3.67 -10.86
N ALA A 55 -11.29 -4.16 -11.68
CA ALA A 55 -10.42 -3.33 -12.49
C ALA A 55 -11.24 -2.60 -13.55
N GLU A 56 -11.47 -1.32 -13.32
CA GLU A 56 -11.88 -0.39 -14.36
C GLU A 56 -10.67 0.44 -14.75
N ASP A 57 -10.40 0.55 -16.04
CA ASP A 57 -9.31 1.42 -16.54
C ASP A 57 -9.76 2.89 -16.45
N ARG A 58 -9.75 3.42 -15.23
CA ARG A 58 -10.06 4.82 -14.94
C ARG A 58 -8.82 5.53 -14.39
N PRO A 59 -7.98 6.10 -15.23
CA PRO A 59 -6.83 6.89 -14.80
C PRO A 59 -7.25 7.97 -13.79
N ASN A 60 -6.37 8.26 -12.84
CA ASN A 60 -6.58 9.23 -11.75
C ASN A 60 -7.63 8.81 -10.70
N SER A 61 -8.02 7.55 -10.68
CA SER A 61 -8.91 7.02 -9.65
C SER A 61 -8.16 6.72 -8.34
N VAL A 62 -8.94 6.70 -7.25
CA VAL A 62 -8.48 6.23 -5.94
C VAL A 62 -8.89 4.77 -5.79
N VAL A 63 -7.93 3.91 -5.45
CA VAL A 63 -8.15 2.50 -5.13
C VAL A 63 -7.91 2.30 -3.64
N ASN A 64 -8.96 1.98 -2.90
CA ASN A 64 -8.95 1.90 -1.45
C ASN A 64 -9.17 0.48 -0.94
N ASP A 65 -8.35 0.08 0.06
CA ASP A 65 -8.54 -1.14 0.84
C ASP A 65 -8.57 -0.78 2.34
N CYS A 66 -9.74 -0.95 2.96
CA CYS A 66 -10.00 -0.57 4.36
C CYS A 66 -9.52 -1.62 5.39
N SER A 67 -8.96 -2.72 4.96
CA SER A 67 -8.36 -3.79 5.78
C SER A 67 -7.20 -4.43 5.02
N ALA A 68 -6.27 -3.58 4.63
CA ALA A 68 -5.29 -3.87 3.58
C ALA A 68 -4.28 -4.98 3.91
N GLY A 69 -4.05 -5.29 5.20
CA GLY A 69 -2.99 -6.20 5.60
C GLY A 69 -1.64 -5.70 5.09
N SER A 70 -0.95 -6.50 4.30
CA SER A 70 0.28 -6.12 3.58
C SER A 70 0.02 -5.35 2.27
N SER A 71 -1.23 -5.00 1.95
CA SER A 71 -1.70 -4.39 0.70
C SER A 71 -1.74 -5.34 -0.51
N ARG A 72 -1.89 -6.62 -0.29
CA ARG A 72 -1.90 -7.66 -1.34
C ARG A 72 -2.95 -7.40 -2.44
N ASN A 73 -4.17 -6.97 -2.08
CA ASN A 73 -5.20 -6.61 -3.05
C ASN A 73 -4.81 -5.41 -3.92
N LEU A 74 -4.18 -4.40 -3.31
CA LEU A 74 -3.73 -3.19 -4.02
C LEU A 74 -2.57 -3.51 -4.96
N ILE A 75 -1.65 -4.40 -4.56
CA ILE A 75 -0.57 -4.90 -5.40
C ILE A 75 -1.15 -5.64 -6.61
N ALA A 76 -2.14 -6.52 -6.40
CA ALA A 76 -2.81 -7.24 -7.48
C ALA A 76 -3.46 -6.29 -8.49
N HIS A 77 -4.12 -5.21 -8.00
CA HIS A 77 -4.66 -4.18 -8.88
C HIS A 77 -3.56 -3.43 -9.66
N ALA A 78 -2.48 -3.02 -8.98
CA ALA A 78 -1.38 -2.31 -9.63
C ALA A 78 -0.69 -3.16 -10.72
N ARG A 79 -0.59 -4.47 -10.51
CA ARG A 79 -0.07 -5.44 -11.47
C ARG A 79 -0.90 -5.53 -12.75
N LEU A 80 -2.22 -5.41 -12.68
CA LEU A 80 -3.07 -5.39 -13.85
C LEU A 80 -2.88 -4.14 -14.72
N HIS A 81 -2.36 -3.07 -14.14
CA HIS A 81 -2.16 -1.78 -14.80
C HIS A 81 -0.69 -1.32 -14.77
N PRO A 82 0.28 -2.13 -15.24
CA PRO A 82 1.72 -1.86 -15.04
C PRO A 82 2.16 -0.55 -15.68
N GLN A 83 1.54 -0.14 -16.79
CA GLN A 83 1.82 1.12 -17.48
C GLN A 83 1.11 2.32 -16.85
N ASN A 84 -0.03 2.09 -16.21
CA ASN A 84 -0.90 3.13 -15.68
C ASN A 84 -0.87 3.21 -14.14
N ARG A 85 -0.10 2.35 -13.45
CA ARG A 85 -0.09 2.32 -11.97
C ARG A 85 0.24 3.67 -11.34
N PHE A 86 1.02 4.49 -12.01
CA PHE A 86 1.35 5.85 -11.54
C PHE A 86 0.18 6.84 -11.65
N ASN A 87 -0.85 6.50 -12.41
CA ASN A 87 -2.06 7.33 -12.56
C ASN A 87 -3.09 7.05 -11.47
N TYR A 88 -2.92 5.97 -10.69
CA TYR A 88 -3.79 5.65 -9.56
C TYR A 88 -3.22 6.21 -8.26
N THR A 89 -4.12 6.52 -7.32
CA THR A 89 -3.75 6.80 -5.93
C THR A 89 -4.25 5.65 -5.06
N TYR A 90 -3.33 4.94 -4.41
CA TYR A 90 -3.67 3.81 -3.56
C TYR A 90 -3.85 4.26 -2.11
N VAL A 91 -4.89 3.76 -1.46
CA VAL A 91 -5.18 4.04 -0.04
C VAL A 91 -5.27 2.70 0.69
N ALA A 92 -4.30 2.43 1.56
CA ALA A 92 -4.25 1.25 2.40
C ALA A 92 -4.56 1.64 3.85
N GLN A 93 -5.49 0.95 4.48
CA GLN A 93 -5.87 1.18 5.88
C GLN A 93 -5.79 -0.14 6.64
N ASP A 94 -5.23 -0.13 7.84
CA ASP A 94 -5.21 -1.32 8.70
C ASP A 94 -5.10 -0.93 10.17
N LEU A 95 -5.53 -1.81 11.07
CA LEU A 95 -5.43 -1.67 12.52
C LEU A 95 -4.16 -2.32 13.09
N ASP A 96 -3.44 -3.13 12.32
CA ASP A 96 -2.15 -3.70 12.74
C ASP A 96 -1.00 -2.85 12.22
N ARG A 97 -0.24 -2.27 13.15
CA ARG A 97 0.94 -1.45 12.82
C ARG A 97 1.96 -2.21 11.97
N ARG A 98 2.10 -3.54 12.12
CA ARG A 98 3.01 -4.37 11.31
C ARG A 98 2.56 -4.41 9.86
N CYS A 99 1.24 -4.57 9.65
CA CYS A 99 0.62 -4.51 8.33
C CYS A 99 0.88 -3.16 7.66
N ILE A 100 0.75 -2.06 8.39
CA ILE A 100 1.06 -0.71 7.89
C ILE A 100 2.52 -0.61 7.42
N LEU A 101 3.47 -1.11 8.19
CA LEU A 101 4.88 -1.05 7.80
C LEU A 101 5.18 -1.93 6.58
N MET A 102 4.58 -3.13 6.48
CA MET A 102 4.69 -3.97 5.29
C MET A 102 4.07 -3.28 4.07
N SER A 103 2.90 -2.65 4.22
CA SER A 103 2.24 -1.90 3.15
C SER A 103 3.09 -0.74 2.64
N VAL A 104 3.73 0.02 3.54
CA VAL A 104 4.66 1.09 3.14
C VAL A 104 5.82 0.53 2.33
N LEU A 105 6.44 -0.55 2.79
CA LEU A 105 7.54 -1.20 2.06
C LEU A 105 7.08 -1.73 0.70
N ASN A 106 5.93 -2.39 0.63
CA ASN A 106 5.35 -2.87 -0.62
C ASN A 106 5.06 -1.72 -1.60
N PHE A 107 4.48 -0.60 -1.13
CA PHE A 107 4.26 0.57 -1.99
C PHE A 107 5.57 1.12 -2.56
N VAL A 108 6.61 1.19 -1.72
CA VAL A 108 7.94 1.61 -2.14
C VAL A 108 8.53 0.65 -3.18
N MET A 109 8.50 -0.66 -2.91
CA MET A 109 9.13 -1.68 -3.76
C MET A 109 8.43 -1.82 -5.12
N PHE A 110 7.10 -1.72 -5.14
CA PHE A 110 6.32 -1.81 -6.38
C PHE A 110 6.07 -0.46 -7.06
N GLY A 111 6.67 0.63 -6.56
CA GLY A 111 6.51 1.96 -7.15
C GLY A 111 5.06 2.45 -7.16
N MET A 112 4.31 2.13 -6.11
CA MET A 112 2.91 2.56 -5.96
C MET A 112 2.85 3.88 -5.20
N LYS A 113 2.13 4.87 -5.73
CA LYS A 113 1.90 6.13 -5.01
C LYS A 113 0.59 6.09 -4.23
N GLY A 114 0.56 6.74 -3.07
CA GLY A 114 -0.67 6.81 -2.28
C GLY A 114 -0.42 7.03 -0.80
N VAL A 115 -1.35 6.60 0.02
CA VAL A 115 -1.29 6.74 1.47
C VAL A 115 -1.53 5.41 2.16
N VAL A 116 -0.80 5.19 3.24
CA VAL A 116 -0.96 4.03 4.12
C VAL A 116 -1.29 4.56 5.51
N ILE A 117 -2.46 4.21 6.04
CA ILE A 117 -3.02 4.82 7.25
C ILE A 117 -3.22 3.76 8.33
N TYR A 118 -2.56 3.97 9.47
CA TYR A 118 -2.79 3.20 10.70
C TYR A 118 -4.06 3.72 11.37
N MET A 119 -5.12 2.94 11.31
CA MET A 119 -6.42 3.36 11.84
C MET A 119 -7.34 2.17 12.16
N ASN A 120 -8.32 2.44 13.00
CA ASN A 120 -9.49 1.58 13.13
C ASN A 120 -10.57 2.10 12.16
N THR A 121 -10.78 1.38 11.07
CA THR A 121 -11.71 1.78 10.01
C THR A 121 -13.17 1.72 10.45
N LEU A 122 -13.51 0.86 11.41
CA LEU A 122 -14.88 0.75 11.93
C LEU A 122 -15.26 1.93 12.82
N SER A 123 -14.33 2.40 13.65
CA SER A 123 -14.54 3.57 14.52
C SER A 123 -14.06 4.88 13.92
N MET A 124 -13.45 4.83 12.72
CA MET A 124 -12.81 5.97 12.05
C MET A 124 -11.72 6.66 12.89
N GLN A 125 -11.12 5.91 13.83
CA GLN A 125 -10.03 6.42 14.66
C GLN A 125 -8.70 6.29 13.93
N VAL A 126 -8.12 7.42 13.57
CA VAL A 126 -6.80 7.52 12.92
C VAL A 126 -5.73 7.70 13.99
N TYR A 127 -4.58 7.03 13.81
CA TYR A 127 -3.40 7.18 14.69
C TYR A 127 -2.28 7.95 13.98
N PHE A 128 -1.89 7.52 12.79
CA PHE A 128 -0.92 8.18 11.90
C PHE A 128 -0.96 7.54 10.52
N GLY A 129 -0.22 8.09 9.57
CA GLY A 129 -0.08 7.49 8.25
C GLY A 129 1.24 7.85 7.58
N PHE A 130 1.38 7.34 6.37
CA PHE A 130 2.50 7.64 5.48
C PHE A 130 1.96 7.94 4.09
N ARG A 131 2.51 8.97 3.46
CA ARG A 131 2.31 9.25 2.04
C ARG A 131 3.52 8.75 1.28
N ILE A 132 3.29 7.95 0.27
CA ILE A 132 4.29 7.53 -0.70
C ILE A 132 4.04 8.32 -1.99
N TYR A 133 5.05 9.04 -2.45
CA TYR A 133 4.96 9.88 -3.64
C TYR A 133 6.18 9.65 -4.53
N LEU A 134 6.02 9.91 -5.82
CA LEU A 134 7.03 9.68 -6.85
C LEU A 134 7.39 11.04 -7.48
N PRO A 135 8.28 11.83 -6.86
CA PRO A 135 8.78 13.04 -7.47
C PRO A 135 9.72 12.70 -8.63
N GLU A 136 10.00 13.65 -9.51
CA GLU A 136 10.94 13.49 -10.64
C GLU A 136 12.33 13.03 -10.18
N THR A 137 12.71 13.34 -8.94
CA THR A 137 14.01 13.02 -8.34
C THR A 137 14.07 11.66 -7.63
N GLY A 138 12.97 10.88 -7.65
CA GLY A 138 12.92 9.56 -7.03
C GLY A 138 11.69 9.32 -6.17
N LEU A 139 11.78 8.34 -5.28
CA LEU A 139 10.70 7.94 -4.37
C LEU A 139 10.83 8.66 -3.04
N GLY A 140 9.72 9.18 -2.51
CA GLY A 140 9.65 9.79 -1.20
C GLY A 140 8.60 9.14 -0.30
N VAL A 141 8.92 9.08 1.01
CA VAL A 141 7.98 8.65 2.05
C VAL A 141 7.88 9.77 3.09
N LEU A 142 6.67 10.24 3.32
CA LEU A 142 6.38 11.31 4.27
C LEU A 142 5.44 10.80 5.35
N LYS A 143 5.78 11.03 6.62
CA LYS A 143 4.88 10.74 7.72
C LYS A 143 3.77 11.78 7.79
N LEU A 144 2.54 11.32 7.91
CA LEU A 144 1.34 12.14 8.02
C LEU A 144 0.86 12.23 9.45
N SER A 145 0.35 13.40 9.82
CA SER A 145 -0.45 13.61 11.03
C SER A 145 -1.86 13.02 10.87
N GLU A 146 -2.59 12.94 11.98
CA GLU A 146 -4.00 12.50 11.96
C GLU A 146 -4.86 13.36 11.03
N GLN A 147 -4.73 14.67 11.06
CA GLN A 147 -5.51 15.60 10.24
C GLN A 147 -5.23 15.43 8.75
N GLU A 148 -3.97 15.22 8.38
CA GLU A 148 -3.58 14.96 7.01
C GLU A 148 -4.14 13.62 6.52
N CYS A 149 -4.11 12.56 7.35
CA CYS A 149 -4.73 11.28 7.01
C CYS A 149 -6.23 11.43 6.76
N LEU A 150 -6.94 12.15 7.62
CA LEU A 150 -8.38 12.39 7.49
C LEU A 150 -8.71 13.14 6.19
N SER A 151 -7.86 14.05 5.73
CA SER A 151 -8.07 14.73 4.47
C SER A 151 -8.12 13.79 3.28
N TYR A 152 -7.30 12.73 3.26
CA TYR A 152 -7.33 11.70 2.21
C TYR A 152 -8.58 10.82 2.23
N LEU A 153 -9.21 10.67 3.40
CA LEU A 153 -10.43 9.88 3.56
C LEU A 153 -11.70 10.68 3.18
N THR A 154 -11.62 12.00 3.29
CA THR A 154 -12.76 12.90 3.05
C THR A 154 -12.76 13.54 1.68
N THR A 155 -11.61 13.58 0.99
CA THR A 155 -11.52 14.19 -0.35
C THR A 155 -12.24 13.28 -1.36
N LYS A 156 -13.44 13.65 -1.70
CA LYS A 156 -14.06 13.22 -2.96
C LYS A 156 -13.22 13.86 -4.07
N ASN A 157 -12.51 13.00 -4.83
CA ASN A 157 -11.96 13.29 -6.14
C ASN A 157 -11.84 14.78 -6.49
N ASP A 158 -10.62 15.35 -6.53
CA ASP A 158 -10.28 16.31 -7.57
C ASP A 158 -9.07 17.22 -7.31
N GLU A 159 -8.42 17.23 -6.12
CA GLU A 159 -7.21 18.05 -6.01
C GLU A 159 -6.14 17.37 -5.10
N GLU A 160 -4.90 17.32 -5.59
CA GLU A 160 -3.75 16.99 -4.73
C GLU A 160 -3.67 18.02 -3.58
N PRO A 161 -3.56 17.59 -2.31
CA PRO A 161 -3.41 18.54 -1.21
C PRO A 161 -2.13 19.35 -1.41
N LYS A 162 -2.24 20.66 -1.38
CA LYS A 162 -1.12 21.58 -1.45
C LYS A 162 -0.12 21.24 -0.34
N GLN A 163 1.16 21.10 -0.70
CA GLN A 163 2.26 20.82 0.22
C GLN A 163 2.23 21.82 1.38
N SER A 164 2.12 21.34 2.59
CA SER A 164 2.39 22.15 3.78
C SER A 164 3.90 22.42 3.82
N THR A 165 4.28 23.67 3.62
CA THR A 165 5.65 24.16 3.76
C THR A 165 6.09 23.99 5.21
N GLY A 166 6.82 22.93 5.52
CA GLY A 166 7.41 22.76 6.86
C GLY A 166 7.89 21.38 7.28
N GLN A 167 7.63 20.34 6.48
CA GLN A 167 8.13 19.01 6.85
C GLN A 167 9.44 18.69 6.14
N GLN A 168 10.46 18.39 6.91
CA GLN A 168 11.75 17.91 6.40
C GLN A 168 11.59 16.49 5.87
N SER A 169 12.06 16.26 4.66
CA SER A 169 12.24 14.93 4.07
C SER A 169 13.19 14.11 4.96
N LEU A 170 12.84 12.87 5.24
CA LEU A 170 13.64 11.95 6.05
C LEU A 170 14.76 11.24 5.24
N PHE A 171 15.00 11.65 3.99
CA PHE A 171 16.10 11.16 3.16
C PHE A 171 16.65 12.29 2.29
#